data_53e0fe61e9a924caf54e2b4299cfe901
#
_entry.id   53e0fe61e9a924caf54e2b4299cfe901
#
_cell.length_a   1.000
_cell.length_b   1.000
_cell.length_c   1.000
_cell.angle_alpha   90.00
_cell.angle_beta   90.00
_cell.angle_gamma   90.00
#
_symmetry.space_group_name_H-M   'P 1'
#
loop_
_entity.id
_entity.type
_entity.pdbx_description
1 polymer ?
#
loop_
_entity_poly.entity_id
_entity_poly.type
_entity_poly.pdbx_seq_one_letter_code
_entity_poly.pdbx_strand_id
1 'polypeptide(L)'
;MSFFEDIAAALDREGIESRVGGDTMFVPMSASLELQFVEIDPLLPAANVYIAAADVDEDDDEFEAVLVAVVFSVEAAVAAVAEHIATDQVVTVLRDLLEGTDERIVDLEFFQDHLNPQQVRAEVGNNAELQVVVEAVDGVPSAAVVFVALPEDYEDVIDDAEVELWESDGDAELTDEDRARLFDVIHDEAVADAEKLELGTFTDFDRLFDVLSLAADQA
;
A
#
# COMPACT_ATOMS: atom_id res chain seq x y z
N MET A 1 9.23 -25.03 -26.27
CA MET A 1 9.05 -24.44 -24.94
C MET A 1 7.56 -24.17 -24.80
N SER A 2 6.99 -24.49 -23.65
CA SER A 2 5.59 -24.16 -23.36
C SER A 2 5.48 -22.67 -23.01
N PHE A 3 4.27 -22.12 -23.06
CA PHE A 3 4.02 -20.73 -22.66
C PHE A 3 4.53 -20.44 -21.25
N PHE A 4 4.30 -21.36 -20.31
CA PHE A 4 4.80 -21.22 -18.92
C PHE A 4 6.32 -21.32 -18.80
N GLU A 5 7.00 -22.15 -19.63
CA GLU A 5 8.47 -22.18 -19.62
C GLU A 5 9.06 -20.86 -20.09
N ASP A 6 8.42 -20.19 -21.05
CA ASP A 6 8.85 -18.88 -21.56
C ASP A 6 8.61 -17.78 -20.51
N ILE A 7 7.46 -17.80 -19.78
CA ILE A 7 7.19 -16.89 -18.67
C ILE A 7 8.20 -17.13 -17.52
N ALA A 8 8.38 -18.38 -17.10
CA ALA A 8 9.33 -18.72 -16.03
C ALA A 8 10.75 -18.26 -16.35
N ALA A 9 11.20 -18.47 -17.59
CA ALA A 9 12.52 -18.00 -18.03
C ALA A 9 12.63 -16.46 -18.10
N ALA A 10 11.51 -15.75 -18.26
CA ALA A 10 11.49 -14.29 -18.21
C ALA A 10 11.53 -13.78 -16.77
N LEU A 11 10.76 -14.38 -15.86
CA LEU A 11 10.75 -14.06 -14.43
C LEU A 11 12.10 -14.35 -13.77
N ASP A 12 12.75 -15.48 -14.11
CA ASP A 12 14.08 -15.84 -13.60
C ASP A 12 15.15 -14.78 -13.97
N ARG A 13 15.05 -14.16 -15.14
CA ARG A 13 15.96 -13.06 -15.54
C ARG A 13 15.77 -11.79 -14.69
N GLU A 14 14.60 -11.62 -14.10
CA GLU A 14 14.28 -10.53 -13.18
C GLU A 14 14.48 -10.92 -11.70
N GLY A 15 14.95 -12.16 -11.46
CA GLY A 15 15.20 -12.66 -10.11
C GLY A 15 13.93 -13.09 -9.37
N ILE A 16 12.83 -13.30 -10.10
CA ILE A 16 11.54 -13.72 -9.53
C ILE A 16 11.42 -15.25 -9.67
N GLU A 17 11.27 -15.93 -8.54
CA GLU A 17 11.10 -17.38 -8.49
C GLU A 17 9.71 -17.79 -8.99
N SER A 18 9.64 -18.90 -9.71
CA SER A 18 8.38 -19.50 -10.12
C SER A 18 8.47 -21.02 -10.17
N ARG A 19 7.35 -21.70 -10.02
CA ARG A 19 7.25 -23.17 -10.14
C ARG A 19 6.13 -23.54 -11.09
N VAL A 20 6.34 -24.53 -11.95
CA VAL A 20 5.32 -25.04 -12.86
C VAL A 20 4.90 -26.44 -12.39
N GLY A 21 3.59 -26.65 -12.23
CA GLY A 21 2.98 -27.89 -11.83
C GLY A 21 1.75 -28.19 -12.69
N GLY A 22 1.89 -29.14 -13.65
CA GLY A 22 0.77 -29.48 -14.55
C GLY A 22 0.39 -28.34 -15.49
N ASP A 23 -0.85 -27.89 -15.40
CA ASP A 23 -1.45 -26.79 -16.16
C ASP A 23 -1.47 -25.46 -15.40
N THR A 24 -0.74 -25.38 -14.30
CA THR A 24 -0.66 -24.19 -13.45
C THR A 24 0.81 -23.79 -13.19
N MET A 25 1.09 -22.51 -13.23
CA MET A 25 2.35 -21.94 -12.79
C MET A 25 2.10 -21.04 -11.57
N PHE A 26 2.94 -21.19 -10.55
CA PHE A 26 2.86 -20.50 -9.28
C PHE A 26 4.02 -19.51 -9.14
N VAL A 27 3.73 -18.30 -8.71
CA VAL A 27 4.71 -17.26 -8.42
C VAL A 27 4.45 -16.73 -7.00
N PRO A 28 5.32 -17.02 -6.03
CA PRO A 28 5.14 -16.52 -4.67
C PRO A 28 5.29 -14.99 -4.66
N MET A 29 4.36 -14.31 -3.97
CA MET A 29 4.41 -12.87 -3.76
C MET A 29 4.90 -12.54 -2.35
N SER A 30 4.33 -13.21 -1.35
CA SER A 30 4.70 -13.10 0.05
C SER A 30 4.64 -14.47 0.74
N ALA A 31 4.79 -14.50 2.06
CA ALA A 31 4.67 -15.76 2.82
C ALA A 31 3.25 -16.35 2.79
N SER A 32 2.23 -15.52 2.54
CA SER A 32 0.82 -15.92 2.59
C SER A 32 0.08 -15.84 1.27
N LEU A 33 0.67 -15.25 0.21
CA LEU A 33 0.03 -15.01 -1.08
C LEU A 33 0.90 -15.47 -2.24
N GLU A 34 0.27 -16.03 -3.26
CA GLU A 34 0.90 -16.38 -4.53
C GLU A 34 0.01 -16.01 -5.73
N LEU A 35 0.65 -15.75 -6.87
CA LEU A 35 -0.03 -15.68 -8.16
C LEU A 35 -0.05 -17.05 -8.79
N GLN A 36 -1.22 -17.45 -9.28
CA GLN A 36 -1.43 -18.69 -10.03
C GLN A 36 -1.79 -18.36 -11.46
N PHE A 37 -0.99 -18.84 -12.40
CA PHE A 37 -1.30 -18.77 -13.83
C PHE A 37 -1.89 -20.12 -14.26
N VAL A 38 -3.17 -20.12 -14.61
CA VAL A 38 -3.89 -21.33 -15.04
C VAL A 38 -4.05 -21.30 -16.57
N GLU A 39 -3.57 -22.36 -17.26
CA GLU A 39 -3.68 -22.49 -18.70
C GLU A 39 -5.14 -22.47 -19.15
N ILE A 40 -5.47 -21.65 -20.15
CA ILE A 40 -6.83 -21.59 -20.72
C ILE A 40 -7.01 -22.66 -21.78
N ASP A 41 -6.04 -22.82 -22.66
CA ASP A 41 -6.05 -23.80 -23.76
C ASP A 41 -4.58 -24.10 -24.14
N PRO A 42 -4.17 -25.39 -24.22
CA PRO A 42 -2.78 -25.77 -24.54
C PRO A 42 -2.31 -25.35 -25.93
N LEU A 43 -3.21 -24.89 -26.80
CA LEU A 43 -2.85 -24.39 -28.15
C LEU A 43 -2.69 -22.87 -28.18
N LEU A 44 -3.02 -22.18 -27.10
CA LEU A 44 -2.97 -20.71 -27.02
C LEU A 44 -1.93 -20.25 -26.00
N PRO A 45 -1.14 -19.23 -26.28
CA PRO A 45 -0.28 -18.58 -25.27
C PRO A 45 -1.16 -17.68 -24.38
N ALA A 46 -2.03 -18.28 -23.57
CA ALA A 46 -3.01 -17.58 -22.76
C ALA A 46 -3.18 -18.24 -21.39
N ALA A 47 -3.24 -17.44 -20.33
CA ALA A 47 -3.48 -17.89 -18.97
C ALA A 47 -4.40 -16.94 -18.22
N ASN A 48 -5.26 -17.49 -17.35
CA ASN A 48 -5.90 -16.77 -16.30
C ASN A 48 -4.91 -16.55 -15.17
N VAL A 49 -4.93 -15.38 -14.55
CA VAL A 49 -4.07 -15.03 -13.41
C VAL A 49 -4.94 -14.84 -12.19
N TYR A 50 -4.67 -15.62 -11.16
CA TYR A 50 -5.37 -15.57 -9.89
C TYR A 50 -4.41 -15.14 -8.78
N ILE A 51 -4.92 -14.42 -7.79
CA ILE A 51 -4.29 -14.30 -6.47
C ILE A 51 -4.92 -15.36 -5.58
N ALA A 52 -4.10 -16.16 -4.94
CA ALA A 52 -4.55 -17.20 -4.02
C ALA A 52 -3.71 -17.20 -2.73
N ALA A 53 -4.27 -17.78 -1.66
CA ALA A 53 -3.52 -18.04 -0.46
C ALA A 53 -2.40 -19.07 -0.75
N ALA A 54 -1.17 -18.76 -0.34
CA ALA A 54 -0.06 -19.70 -0.39
C ALA A 54 -0.29 -20.77 0.69
N ASP A 55 0.16 -22.02 0.42
CA ASP A 55 0.07 -23.15 1.36
C ASP A 55 -1.34 -23.65 1.70
N VAL A 56 -2.37 -23.25 0.94
CA VAL A 56 -3.74 -23.82 1.04
C VAL A 56 -3.99 -24.68 -0.19
N ASP A 57 -4.36 -25.95 0.03
CA ASP A 57 -4.69 -26.86 -1.06
C ASP A 57 -6.02 -26.45 -1.74
N GLU A 58 -6.10 -26.57 -3.08
CA GLU A 58 -7.30 -26.24 -3.86
C GLU A 58 -8.55 -27.05 -3.44
N ASP A 59 -8.36 -28.18 -2.77
CA ASP A 59 -9.42 -29.03 -2.23
C ASP A 59 -9.88 -28.60 -0.81
N ASP A 60 -9.26 -27.58 -0.22
CA ASP A 60 -9.63 -27.06 1.10
C ASP A 60 -10.84 -26.11 0.99
N ASP A 61 -11.76 -26.22 1.96
CA ASP A 61 -12.93 -25.31 2.04
C ASP A 61 -12.54 -23.84 2.30
N GLU A 62 -11.30 -23.59 2.73
CA GLU A 62 -10.73 -22.26 2.96
C GLU A 62 -9.95 -21.71 1.74
N PHE A 63 -9.84 -22.50 0.65
CA PHE A 63 -9.17 -22.03 -0.55
C PHE A 63 -9.98 -20.97 -1.27
N GLU A 64 -9.42 -19.76 -1.35
CA GLU A 64 -9.98 -18.66 -2.12
C GLU A 64 -8.98 -18.22 -3.19
N ALA A 65 -9.41 -18.20 -4.44
CA ALA A 65 -8.63 -17.66 -5.55
C ALA A 65 -9.45 -16.60 -6.30
N VAL A 66 -8.87 -15.43 -6.48
CA VAL A 66 -9.50 -14.29 -7.14
C VAL A 66 -8.88 -14.08 -8.51
N LEU A 67 -9.66 -14.13 -9.58
CA LEU A 67 -9.20 -13.79 -10.93
C LEU A 67 -8.90 -12.29 -11.02
N VAL A 68 -7.64 -11.96 -11.31
CA VAL A 68 -7.17 -10.57 -11.38
C VAL A 68 -6.77 -10.13 -12.79
N ALA A 69 -6.38 -11.08 -13.65
CA ALA A 69 -6.02 -10.76 -15.03
C ALA A 69 -6.21 -11.96 -15.96
N VAL A 70 -6.17 -11.69 -17.28
CA VAL A 70 -5.99 -12.69 -18.32
C VAL A 70 -4.84 -12.21 -19.22
N VAL A 71 -3.83 -13.04 -19.39
CA VAL A 71 -2.62 -12.69 -20.15
C VAL A 71 -2.51 -13.51 -21.43
N PHE A 72 -2.01 -12.88 -22.50
CA PHE A 72 -1.87 -13.48 -23.83
C PHE A 72 -0.44 -13.39 -24.38
N SER A 73 0.51 -12.92 -23.59
CA SER A 73 1.93 -12.87 -23.95
C SER A 73 2.80 -12.97 -22.71
N VAL A 74 4.07 -13.31 -22.91
CA VAL A 74 5.08 -13.37 -21.85
C VAL A 74 5.27 -12.00 -21.19
N GLU A 75 5.33 -10.94 -21.99
CA GLU A 75 5.49 -9.57 -21.50
C GLU A 75 4.30 -9.16 -20.60
N ALA A 76 3.06 -9.50 -20.99
CA ALA A 76 1.89 -9.21 -20.18
C ALA A 76 1.88 -10.01 -18.87
N ALA A 77 2.37 -11.25 -18.90
CA ALA A 77 2.49 -12.07 -17.69
C ALA A 77 3.51 -11.50 -16.69
N VAL A 78 4.70 -11.11 -17.20
CA VAL A 78 5.75 -10.48 -16.37
C VAL A 78 5.27 -9.16 -15.79
N ALA A 79 4.61 -8.32 -16.60
CA ALA A 79 4.05 -7.05 -16.13
C ALA A 79 3.00 -7.25 -15.02
N ALA A 80 2.11 -8.25 -15.17
CA ALA A 80 1.13 -8.58 -14.14
C ALA A 80 1.80 -9.03 -12.83
N VAL A 81 2.86 -9.86 -12.91
CA VAL A 81 3.62 -10.27 -11.71
C VAL A 81 4.26 -9.05 -11.04
N ALA A 82 4.94 -8.19 -11.79
CA ALA A 82 5.60 -7.01 -11.24
C ALA A 82 4.60 -6.06 -10.55
N GLU A 83 3.43 -5.82 -11.19
CA GLU A 83 2.36 -4.97 -10.64
C GLU A 83 1.83 -5.51 -9.30
N HIS A 84 1.55 -6.81 -9.23
CA HIS A 84 0.98 -7.41 -8.02
C HIS A 84 2.00 -7.52 -6.89
N ILE A 85 3.27 -7.84 -7.18
CA ILE A 85 4.35 -7.81 -6.18
C ILE A 85 4.53 -6.39 -5.62
N ALA A 86 4.54 -5.38 -6.49
CA ALA A 86 4.68 -4.00 -6.05
C ALA A 86 3.47 -3.55 -5.20
N THR A 87 2.26 -3.96 -5.57
CA THR A 87 1.04 -3.67 -4.78
C THR A 87 1.09 -4.33 -3.40
N ASP A 88 1.51 -5.60 -3.32
CA ASP A 88 1.67 -6.31 -2.04
C ASP A 88 2.70 -5.62 -1.13
N GLN A 89 3.80 -5.14 -1.70
CA GLN A 89 4.81 -4.38 -0.96
C GLN A 89 4.26 -3.03 -0.45
N VAL A 90 3.50 -2.29 -1.27
CA VAL A 90 2.83 -1.04 -0.84
C VAL A 90 1.89 -1.32 0.34
N VAL A 91 1.04 -2.35 0.24
CA VAL A 91 0.12 -2.74 1.32
C VAL A 91 0.87 -3.15 2.58
N THR A 92 1.98 -3.88 2.44
CA THR A 92 2.80 -4.29 3.58
C THR A 92 3.40 -3.08 4.30
N VAL A 93 3.99 -2.14 3.57
CA VAL A 93 4.58 -0.92 4.16
C VAL A 93 3.52 -0.04 4.83
N LEU A 94 2.35 0.15 4.20
CA LEU A 94 1.24 0.89 4.82
C LEU A 94 0.78 0.22 6.12
N ARG A 95 0.69 -1.11 6.14
CA ARG A 95 0.35 -1.86 7.35
C ARG A 95 1.41 -1.70 8.43
N ASP A 96 2.69 -1.80 8.09
CA ASP A 96 3.79 -1.65 9.03
C ASP A 96 3.81 -0.25 9.65
N LEU A 97 3.50 0.80 8.87
CA LEU A 97 3.35 2.16 9.38
C LEU A 97 2.15 2.28 10.34
N LEU A 98 0.96 1.81 9.92
CA LEU A 98 -0.27 1.92 10.71
C LEU A 98 -0.25 1.08 12.00
N GLU A 99 0.42 -0.07 11.99
CA GLU A 99 0.52 -0.98 13.16
C GLU A 99 1.76 -0.68 14.02
N GLY A 100 2.69 0.17 13.56
CA GLY A 100 3.93 0.47 14.27
C GLY A 100 4.80 -0.78 14.50
N THR A 101 4.87 -1.68 13.51
CA THR A 101 5.54 -2.99 13.67
C THR A 101 7.06 -2.89 13.73
N ASP A 102 7.65 -1.84 13.19
CA ASP A 102 9.10 -1.60 13.25
C ASP A 102 9.47 -0.84 14.54
N GLU A 103 10.51 -1.30 15.22
CA GLU A 103 10.99 -0.73 16.51
C GLU A 103 11.32 0.77 16.42
N ARG A 104 11.69 1.26 15.23
CA ARG A 104 12.09 2.66 14.97
C ARG A 104 10.90 3.62 14.97
N ILE A 105 9.69 3.13 14.72
CA ILE A 105 8.47 3.92 14.56
C ILE A 105 7.37 3.54 15.56
N VAL A 106 7.66 2.68 16.52
CA VAL A 106 6.67 2.18 17.51
C VAL A 106 6.00 3.30 18.32
N ASP A 107 6.68 4.42 18.49
CA ASP A 107 6.16 5.59 19.23
C ASP A 107 5.44 6.59 18.29
N LEU A 108 5.35 6.31 16.98
CA LEU A 108 4.62 7.10 16.00
C LEU A 108 3.25 6.47 15.74
N GLU A 109 2.20 7.22 16.03
CA GLU A 109 0.83 6.80 15.72
C GLU A 109 0.45 7.32 14.33
N PHE A 110 0.53 6.44 13.33
CA PHE A 110 0.11 6.76 11.98
C PHE A 110 -1.39 6.54 11.77
N PHE A 111 -2.04 7.49 11.12
CA PHE A 111 -3.44 7.42 10.68
C PHE A 111 -3.51 7.44 9.16
N GLN A 112 -4.41 6.63 8.60
CA GLN A 112 -4.65 6.61 7.16
C GLN A 112 -5.56 7.77 6.76
N ASP A 113 -5.19 8.46 5.68
CA ASP A 113 -6.04 9.48 5.07
C ASP A 113 -7.21 8.84 4.32
N HIS A 114 -8.45 9.29 4.58
CA HIS A 114 -9.67 8.74 3.99
C HIS A 114 -9.92 9.22 2.55
N LEU A 115 -9.26 10.30 2.13
CA LEU A 115 -9.30 10.83 0.76
C LEU A 115 -8.25 10.16 -0.12
N ASN A 116 -7.09 9.83 0.47
CA ASN A 116 -5.99 9.14 -0.20
C ASN A 116 -5.52 7.92 0.61
N PRO A 117 -6.06 6.72 0.33
CA PRO A 117 -5.70 5.51 1.08
C PRO A 117 -4.21 5.12 1.03
N GLN A 118 -3.44 5.71 0.13
CA GLN A 118 -2.00 5.51 0.01
C GLN A 118 -1.19 6.48 0.88
N GLN A 119 -1.86 7.43 1.53
CA GLN A 119 -1.25 8.39 2.43
C GLN A 119 -1.53 8.03 3.88
N VAL A 120 -0.49 8.11 4.70
CA VAL A 120 -0.60 8.05 6.15
C VAL A 120 0.10 9.26 6.75
N ARG A 121 -0.36 9.69 7.91
CA ARG A 121 0.19 10.83 8.63
C ARG A 121 0.34 10.52 10.12
N ALA A 122 1.34 11.10 10.76
CA ALA A 122 1.56 11.01 12.20
C ALA A 122 1.99 12.36 12.75
N GLU A 123 1.40 12.76 13.86
CA GLU A 123 1.85 13.94 14.59
C GLU A 123 3.21 13.69 15.22
N VAL A 124 4.11 14.68 15.15
CA VAL A 124 5.44 14.63 15.74
C VAL A 124 5.75 15.92 16.50
N GLY A 125 6.30 15.78 17.69
CA GLY A 125 6.50 16.92 18.57
C GLY A 125 5.19 17.60 18.97
N ASN A 126 5.18 18.94 19.03
CA ASN A 126 4.00 19.70 19.44
C ASN A 126 3.27 20.41 18.29
N ASN A 127 3.94 20.64 17.17
CA ASN A 127 3.43 21.49 16.09
C ASN A 127 3.90 20.99 14.71
N ALA A 128 4.00 19.70 14.50
CA ALA A 128 4.41 19.16 13.21
C ALA A 128 3.77 17.80 12.95
N GLU A 129 3.73 17.42 11.69
CA GLU A 129 3.35 16.08 11.29
C GLU A 129 4.27 15.52 10.21
N LEU A 130 4.35 14.20 10.14
CA LEU A 130 4.95 13.46 9.04
C LEU A 130 3.83 12.96 8.14
N GLN A 131 3.91 13.28 6.85
CA GLN A 131 3.07 12.73 5.80
C GLN A 131 3.88 11.75 4.98
N VAL A 132 3.36 10.54 4.78
CA VAL A 132 4.01 9.49 3.99
C VAL A 132 3.03 9.01 2.93
N VAL A 133 3.40 9.14 1.66
CA VAL A 133 2.64 8.59 0.52
C VAL A 133 3.37 7.36 0.00
N VAL A 134 2.73 6.19 0.06
CA VAL A 134 3.31 4.92 -0.41
C VAL A 134 2.59 4.48 -1.67
N GLU A 135 3.30 4.42 -2.78
CA GLU A 135 2.75 4.10 -4.09
C GLU A 135 3.70 3.21 -4.91
N ALA A 136 3.17 2.56 -5.93
CA ALA A 136 3.97 1.86 -6.93
C ALA A 136 3.96 2.65 -8.25
N VAL A 137 5.12 3.14 -8.67
CA VAL A 137 5.30 3.84 -9.94
C VAL A 137 6.09 2.96 -10.88
N ASP A 138 5.52 2.63 -12.04
CA ASP A 138 6.11 1.72 -13.04
C ASP A 138 6.54 0.36 -12.43
N GLY A 139 5.76 -0.17 -11.49
CA GLY A 139 6.04 -1.44 -10.81
C GLY A 139 7.14 -1.36 -9.73
N VAL A 140 7.58 -0.16 -9.38
CA VAL A 140 8.56 0.05 -8.31
C VAL A 140 7.86 0.69 -7.11
N PRO A 141 7.74 0.00 -5.96
CA PRO A 141 7.17 0.58 -4.76
C PRO A 141 8.10 1.65 -4.18
N SER A 142 7.51 2.74 -3.74
CA SER A 142 8.23 3.87 -3.15
C SER A 142 7.40 4.60 -2.11
N ALA A 143 8.05 5.24 -1.16
CA ALA A 143 7.44 6.09 -0.14
C ALA A 143 8.02 7.49 -0.21
N ALA A 144 7.19 8.49 -0.46
CA ALA A 144 7.55 9.90 -0.38
C ALA A 144 7.22 10.43 1.01
N VAL A 145 8.17 11.11 1.65
CA VAL A 145 8.04 11.63 3.02
C VAL A 145 8.14 13.15 3.01
N VAL A 146 7.15 13.78 3.64
CA VAL A 146 7.10 15.22 3.84
C VAL A 146 6.93 15.51 5.33
N PHE A 147 7.72 16.41 5.86
CA PHE A 147 7.56 17.00 7.18
C PHE A 147 6.77 18.32 7.01
N VAL A 148 5.70 18.48 7.76
CA VAL A 148 4.79 19.63 7.71
C VAL A 148 4.85 20.34 9.06
N ALA A 149 5.19 21.62 9.08
CA ALA A 149 5.09 22.45 10.27
C ALA A 149 3.65 22.95 10.39
N LEU A 150 2.94 22.52 11.44
CA LEU A 150 1.54 22.89 11.63
C LEU A 150 1.41 24.40 11.96
N PRO A 151 0.39 25.10 11.43
CA PRO A 151 0.11 26.48 11.76
C PRO A 151 -0.19 26.70 13.25
N GLU A 152 0.02 27.93 13.75
CA GLU A 152 -0.21 28.25 15.19
C GLU A 152 -1.68 28.10 15.62
N ASP A 153 -2.62 28.23 14.68
CA ASP A 153 -4.07 28.10 14.89
C ASP A 153 -4.63 26.70 14.51
N TYR A 154 -3.74 25.77 14.18
CA TYR A 154 -4.13 24.43 13.74
C TYR A 154 -4.98 23.69 14.78
N GLU A 155 -4.54 23.68 16.06
CA GLU A 155 -5.28 23.01 17.14
C GLU A 155 -6.69 23.58 17.31
N ASP A 156 -6.84 24.92 17.26
CA ASP A 156 -8.16 25.58 17.38
C ASP A 156 -9.09 25.18 16.21
N VAL A 157 -8.56 25.07 14.98
CA VAL A 157 -9.33 24.67 13.80
C VAL A 157 -9.78 23.20 13.89
N ILE A 158 -8.91 22.32 14.37
CA ILE A 158 -9.21 20.88 14.49
C ILE A 158 -10.21 20.63 15.64
N ASP A 159 -10.03 21.27 16.79
CA ASP A 159 -10.97 21.17 17.91
C ASP A 159 -12.39 21.64 17.51
N ASP A 160 -12.49 22.74 16.78
CA ASP A 160 -13.78 23.24 16.28
C ASP A 160 -14.42 22.24 15.29
N ALA A 161 -13.61 21.63 14.41
CA ALA A 161 -14.07 20.63 13.47
C ALA A 161 -14.55 19.34 14.17
N GLU A 162 -13.85 18.87 15.19
CA GLU A 162 -14.25 17.71 15.98
C GLU A 162 -15.60 17.95 16.65
N VAL A 163 -15.79 19.11 17.28
CA VAL A 163 -17.05 19.50 17.91
C VAL A 163 -18.18 19.55 16.88
N GLU A 164 -17.95 20.12 15.70
CA GLU A 164 -18.95 20.22 14.64
C GLU A 164 -19.35 18.86 14.08
N LEU A 165 -18.36 17.97 13.83
CA LEU A 165 -18.58 16.69 13.15
C LEU A 165 -19.11 15.59 14.08
N TRP A 166 -18.65 15.53 15.34
CA TRP A 166 -18.96 14.42 16.24
C TRP A 166 -19.78 14.79 17.48
N GLU A 167 -19.72 16.04 17.99
CA GLU A 167 -20.42 16.43 19.20
C GLU A 167 -21.72 17.19 18.91
N SER A 168 -21.90 17.75 17.71
CA SER A 168 -23.12 18.48 17.39
C SER A 168 -24.25 17.51 17.01
N ASP A 169 -25.42 17.66 17.68
CA ASP A 169 -26.69 16.98 17.37
C ASP A 169 -27.32 17.48 16.05
N GLY A 170 -26.51 17.74 15.01
CA GLY A 170 -26.96 18.23 13.72
C GLY A 170 -27.84 17.21 13.00
N ASP A 171 -28.88 17.70 12.29
CA ASP A 171 -29.86 16.93 11.50
C ASP A 171 -29.24 16.16 10.28
N ALA A 172 -27.94 16.09 10.14
CA ALA A 172 -27.28 15.37 9.06
C ALA A 172 -27.03 13.91 9.48
N GLU A 173 -27.65 12.98 8.77
CA GLU A 173 -27.36 11.54 8.86
C GLU A 173 -26.01 11.22 8.21
N LEU A 174 -24.91 11.86 8.67
CA LEU A 174 -23.57 11.55 8.22
C LEU A 174 -23.12 10.24 8.85
N THR A 175 -22.57 9.36 8.03
CA THR A 175 -21.89 8.16 8.54
C THR A 175 -20.56 8.54 9.18
N ASP A 176 -19.97 7.64 9.99
CA ASP A 176 -18.65 7.89 10.56
C ASP A 176 -17.57 8.03 9.47
N GLU A 177 -17.74 7.32 8.35
CA GLU A 177 -16.87 7.45 7.17
C GLU A 177 -17.00 8.82 6.49
N ASP A 178 -18.23 9.37 6.37
CA ASP A 178 -18.43 10.72 5.83
C ASP A 178 -17.81 11.79 6.72
N ARG A 179 -17.92 11.63 8.06
CA ARG A 179 -17.31 12.54 9.03
C ARG A 179 -15.80 12.51 8.94
N ALA A 180 -15.21 11.32 8.89
CA ALA A 180 -13.77 11.17 8.75
C ALA A 180 -13.23 11.81 7.46
N ARG A 181 -13.92 11.63 6.33
CA ARG A 181 -13.56 12.30 5.08
C ARG A 181 -13.68 13.82 5.15
N LEU A 182 -14.71 14.33 5.81
CA LEU A 182 -14.88 15.79 6.00
C LEU A 182 -13.78 16.35 6.91
N PHE A 183 -13.40 15.61 7.95
CA PHE A 183 -12.30 15.97 8.81
C PHE A 183 -10.98 16.06 8.03
N ASP A 184 -10.68 15.08 7.16
CA ASP A 184 -9.49 15.13 6.30
C ASP A 184 -9.51 16.33 5.34
N VAL A 185 -10.67 16.72 4.81
CA VAL A 185 -10.81 17.96 3.99
C VAL A 185 -10.44 19.19 4.82
N ILE A 186 -10.94 19.29 6.06
CA ILE A 186 -10.67 20.43 6.94
C ILE A 186 -9.18 20.46 7.31
N HIS A 187 -8.61 19.30 7.65
CA HIS A 187 -7.19 19.16 7.91
C HIS A 187 -6.34 19.62 6.72
N ASP A 188 -6.63 19.13 5.50
CA ASP A 188 -5.90 19.51 4.30
C ASP A 188 -5.97 21.01 4.00
N GLU A 189 -7.13 21.64 4.25
CA GLU A 189 -7.30 23.10 4.14
C GLU A 189 -6.48 23.85 5.20
N ALA A 190 -6.46 23.35 6.44
CA ALA A 190 -5.70 23.95 7.54
C ALA A 190 -4.19 23.92 7.29
N VAL A 191 -3.66 22.88 6.64
CA VAL A 191 -2.23 22.73 6.34
C VAL A 191 -1.85 23.13 4.91
N ALA A 192 -2.80 23.70 4.12
CA ALA A 192 -2.54 24.04 2.71
C ALA A 192 -1.38 25.00 2.51
N ASP A 193 -1.29 26.03 3.35
CA ASP A 193 -0.26 27.07 3.33
C ASP A 193 0.89 26.81 4.34
N ALA A 194 0.91 25.63 4.99
CA ALA A 194 1.93 25.25 5.94
C ALA A 194 3.33 25.13 5.30
N GLU A 195 4.38 25.35 6.09
CA GLU A 195 5.74 25.08 5.64
C GLU A 195 5.96 23.58 5.50
N LYS A 196 6.36 23.12 4.30
CA LYS A 196 6.58 21.72 3.98
C LYS A 196 8.05 21.49 3.62
N LEU A 197 8.65 20.48 4.25
CA LEU A 197 10.00 20.02 3.96
C LEU A 197 9.94 18.60 3.39
N GLU A 198 10.29 18.44 2.11
CA GLU A 198 10.45 17.12 1.51
C GLU A 198 11.69 16.41 2.07
N LEU A 199 11.48 15.28 2.77
CA LEU A 199 12.58 14.48 3.32
C LEU A 199 13.13 13.48 2.30
N GLY A 200 12.38 13.21 1.24
CA GLY A 200 12.79 12.41 0.09
C GLY A 200 11.80 11.32 -0.29
N THR A 201 12.18 10.56 -1.34
CA THR A 201 11.44 9.38 -1.79
C THR A 201 12.33 8.15 -1.64
N PHE A 202 11.79 7.11 -1.02
CA PHE A 202 12.52 5.91 -0.62
C PHE A 202 11.93 4.67 -1.30
N THR A 203 12.78 3.91 -1.98
CA THR A 203 12.48 2.56 -2.49
C THR A 203 13.07 1.47 -1.57
N ASP A 204 13.94 1.86 -0.65
CA ASP A 204 14.47 1.07 0.44
C ASP A 204 13.70 1.45 1.72
N PHE A 205 12.83 0.57 2.17
CA PHE A 205 11.94 0.82 3.29
C PHE A 205 12.64 0.74 4.65
N ASP A 206 13.77 0.03 4.76
CA ASP A 206 14.61 0.12 5.95
C ASP A 206 15.12 1.55 6.16
N ARG A 207 15.51 2.19 5.06
CA ARG A 207 15.94 3.58 5.10
C ARG A 207 14.79 4.56 5.35
N LEU A 208 13.58 4.22 4.90
CA LEU A 208 12.36 4.98 5.21
C LEU A 208 12.17 5.06 6.72
N PHE A 209 12.18 3.92 7.43
CA PHE A 209 11.97 3.87 8.87
C PHE A 209 13.06 4.62 9.65
N ASP A 210 14.33 4.56 9.20
CA ASP A 210 15.42 5.35 9.79
C ASP A 210 15.15 6.85 9.68
N VAL A 211 14.64 7.32 8.54
CA VAL A 211 14.35 8.75 8.32
C VAL A 211 13.14 9.20 9.14
N LEU A 212 12.09 8.39 9.24
CA LEU A 212 10.91 8.70 10.05
C LEU A 212 11.28 8.83 11.54
N SER A 213 12.03 7.86 12.07
CA SER A 213 12.54 7.92 13.45
C SER A 213 13.38 9.16 13.71
N LEU A 214 14.32 9.48 12.79
CA LEU A 214 15.17 10.64 12.94
C LEU A 214 14.39 11.96 12.88
N ALA A 215 13.38 12.06 12.02
CA ALA A 215 12.54 13.24 11.89
C ALA A 215 11.69 13.46 13.15
N ALA A 216 11.15 12.38 13.72
CA ALA A 216 10.41 12.44 14.98
C ALA A 216 11.28 12.88 16.17
N ASP A 217 12.53 12.39 16.25
CA ASP A 217 13.48 12.77 17.32
C ASP A 217 13.90 14.25 17.26
N GLN A 218 13.71 14.93 16.13
CA GLN A 218 14.12 16.32 15.92
C GLN A 218 12.96 17.33 15.95
N ALA A 219 11.73 16.85 16.02
CA ALA A 219 10.52 17.67 16.11
C ALA A 219 10.23 18.08 17.56
#